data_707a1466a39646a9f7ddab44504fe47a
#
_entry.id   707a1466a39646a9f7ddab44504fe47a
#
_cell.length_a   1.000
_cell.length_b   1.000
_cell.length_c   1.000
_cell.angle_alpha   90.00
_cell.angle_beta   90.00
_cell.angle_gamma   90.00
#
_symmetry.space_group_name_H-M   'P 1'
#
loop_
_entity.id
_entity.type
_entity.pdbx_description
1 polymer ?
#
loop_
_entity_poly.entity_id
_entity_poly.type
_entity_poly.pdbx_seq_one_letter_code
_entity_poly.pdbx_strand_id
1 'polypeptide(L)'
;MTNLEAIDNRRSRRLYLPTPIEVDKLAVLQSFIDAYNKESNLSIRFVEDGSAAFDGLRKSYGLFKGVRSLLVMAGKKEDANLKEKVGYYGELLVLEAIKMDLEACWVGGSFDRKSDIVELTDSEELVCVIPIGYTEKLSFKEKMVHQMVAGKSKPIEKMLVSDVKTPRWLLEGLKAVQKAPSAVNHQPVLFEFRDGVLKASVEDDGKFNLVDFGIAKSHFEIAGQGRFEPGNNGKFIKL
;
A
#
# COMPACT_ATOMS: atom_id res chain seq x y z
N MET A 1 -18.77 -3.13 3.16
CA MET A 1 -17.77 -2.12 3.60
C MET A 1 -17.40 -1.26 2.41
N THR A 2 -17.40 0.07 2.56
CA THR A 2 -16.93 1.04 1.54
C THR A 2 -15.41 1.16 1.55
N ASN A 3 -14.81 1.79 0.52
CA ASN A 3 -13.37 2.07 0.51
C ASN A 3 -12.94 2.97 1.67
N LEU A 4 -13.73 3.97 2.05
CA LEU A 4 -13.42 4.83 3.19
C LEU A 4 -13.41 4.07 4.51
N GLU A 5 -14.38 3.18 4.72
CA GLU A 5 -14.42 2.30 5.89
C GLU A 5 -13.23 1.32 5.88
N ALA A 6 -12.81 0.82 4.72
CA ALA A 6 -11.62 -0.03 4.60
C ALA A 6 -10.34 0.74 4.97
N ILE A 7 -10.20 2.00 4.53
CA ILE A 7 -9.12 2.90 4.95
C ILE A 7 -9.10 3.07 6.48
N ASP A 8 -10.28 3.21 7.11
CA ASP A 8 -10.39 3.39 8.56
C ASP A 8 -10.06 2.11 9.35
N ASN A 9 -10.35 0.96 8.78
CA ASN A 9 -10.14 -0.35 9.43
C ASN A 9 -8.75 -0.94 9.17
N ARG A 10 -8.11 -0.58 8.03
CA ARG A 10 -6.80 -1.12 7.66
C ARG A 10 -5.74 -0.88 8.73
N ARG A 11 -5.05 -1.95 9.08
CA ARG A 11 -3.89 -1.94 9.99
C ARG A 11 -2.77 -2.80 9.40
N SER A 12 -1.51 -2.43 9.66
CA SER A 12 -0.36 -3.28 9.30
C SER A 12 -0.24 -4.43 10.28
N ARG A 13 -0.66 -5.63 9.88
CA ARG A 13 -0.66 -6.83 10.70
C ARG A 13 0.57 -7.69 10.36
N ARG A 14 1.14 -8.30 11.39
CA ARG A 14 2.38 -9.08 11.26
C ARG A 14 2.29 -10.48 11.85
N LEU A 15 1.25 -10.76 12.63
CA LEU A 15 1.01 -12.06 13.25
C LEU A 15 -0.18 -12.70 12.55
N TYR A 16 0.12 -13.58 11.60
CA TYR A 16 -0.86 -14.27 10.78
C TYR A 16 -1.19 -15.65 11.35
N LEU A 17 -2.39 -16.12 11.03
CA LEU A 17 -2.78 -17.52 11.18
C LEU A 17 -2.37 -18.27 9.90
N PRO A 18 -1.84 -19.50 10.00
CA PRO A 18 -1.45 -20.28 8.82
C PRO A 18 -2.69 -20.91 8.11
N THR A 19 -3.81 -20.20 8.15
CA THR A 19 -5.09 -20.64 7.57
C THR A 19 -5.16 -20.22 6.11
N PRO A 20 -5.47 -21.12 5.17
CA PRO A 20 -5.69 -20.76 3.77
C PRO A 20 -6.84 -19.76 3.62
N ILE A 21 -6.73 -18.89 2.62
CA ILE A 21 -7.83 -17.99 2.25
C ILE A 21 -8.91 -18.84 1.57
N GLU A 22 -10.19 -18.59 1.92
CA GLU A 22 -11.32 -19.30 1.31
C GLU A 22 -11.35 -19.07 -0.20
N VAL A 23 -11.76 -20.11 -0.95
CA VAL A 23 -11.78 -20.14 -2.42
C VAL A 23 -12.57 -18.97 -3.00
N ASP A 24 -13.71 -18.63 -2.41
CA ASP A 24 -14.57 -17.53 -2.88
C ASP A 24 -13.86 -16.16 -2.74
N LYS A 25 -13.20 -15.93 -1.61
CA LYS A 25 -12.42 -14.69 -1.40
C LYS A 25 -11.21 -14.63 -2.32
N LEU A 26 -10.56 -15.79 -2.53
CA LEU A 26 -9.42 -15.87 -3.44
C LEU A 26 -9.84 -15.58 -4.88
N ALA A 27 -10.99 -16.10 -5.33
CA ALA A 27 -11.51 -15.82 -6.66
C ALA A 27 -11.80 -14.33 -6.86
N VAL A 28 -12.37 -13.66 -5.86
CA VAL A 28 -12.59 -12.20 -5.88
C VAL A 28 -11.26 -11.45 -5.94
N LEU A 29 -10.31 -11.81 -5.07
CA LEU A 29 -8.98 -11.18 -5.05
C LEU A 29 -8.27 -11.34 -6.40
N GLN A 30 -8.31 -12.55 -7.00
CA GLN A 30 -7.70 -12.82 -8.30
C GLN A 30 -8.34 -11.98 -9.41
N SER A 31 -9.65 -11.78 -9.38
CA SER A 31 -10.32 -10.93 -10.36
C SER A 31 -9.83 -9.48 -10.33
N PHE A 32 -9.56 -8.93 -9.13
CA PHE A 32 -8.96 -7.61 -8.98
C PHE A 32 -7.49 -7.58 -9.44
N ILE A 33 -6.71 -8.62 -9.11
CA ILE A 33 -5.32 -8.75 -9.58
C ILE A 33 -5.28 -8.70 -11.11
N ASP A 34 -6.12 -9.50 -11.78
CA ASP A 34 -6.17 -9.58 -13.24
C ASP A 34 -6.57 -8.22 -13.85
N ALA A 35 -7.60 -7.58 -13.27
CA ALA A 35 -8.05 -6.26 -13.72
C ALA A 35 -6.95 -5.20 -13.58
N TYR A 36 -6.28 -5.15 -12.43
CA TYR A 36 -5.23 -4.17 -12.17
C TYR A 36 -3.96 -4.43 -12.96
N ASN A 37 -3.57 -5.69 -13.17
CA ASN A 37 -2.47 -6.04 -14.07
C ASN A 37 -2.75 -5.56 -15.50
N LYS A 38 -3.97 -5.78 -15.99
CA LYS A 38 -4.39 -5.32 -17.32
C LYS A 38 -4.38 -3.80 -17.45
N GLU A 39 -4.86 -3.07 -16.44
CA GLU A 39 -4.94 -1.61 -16.44
C GLU A 39 -3.57 -0.95 -16.31
N SER A 40 -2.73 -1.47 -15.41
CA SER A 40 -1.45 -0.85 -15.03
C SER A 40 -0.25 -1.37 -15.79
N ASN A 41 -0.37 -2.53 -16.45
CA ASN A 41 0.73 -3.30 -17.01
C ASN A 41 1.75 -3.77 -15.94
N LEU A 42 1.26 -4.00 -14.71
CA LEU A 42 2.00 -4.64 -13.63
C LEU A 42 1.97 -6.17 -13.78
N SER A 43 2.80 -6.85 -12.99
CA SER A 43 2.88 -8.31 -12.87
C SER A 43 2.62 -8.73 -11.42
N ILE A 44 1.47 -8.32 -10.88
CA ILE A 44 1.05 -8.70 -9.53
C ILE A 44 0.65 -10.17 -9.53
N ARG A 45 1.15 -10.95 -8.56
CA ARG A 45 0.84 -12.38 -8.42
C ARG A 45 0.44 -12.70 -7.00
N PHE A 46 -0.55 -13.57 -6.84
CA PHE A 46 -0.87 -14.18 -5.56
C PHE A 46 -0.08 -15.47 -5.39
N VAL A 47 0.54 -15.64 -4.23
CA VAL A 47 1.26 -16.84 -3.83
C VAL A 47 0.55 -17.44 -2.62
N GLU A 48 0.03 -18.66 -2.76
CA GLU A 48 -0.74 -19.34 -1.71
C GLU A 48 0.13 -19.72 -0.51
N ASP A 49 1.34 -20.23 -0.76
CA ASP A 49 2.31 -20.54 0.29
C ASP A 49 3.62 -19.78 0.04
N GLY A 50 3.72 -18.62 0.63
CA GLY A 50 4.89 -17.76 0.61
C GLY A 50 5.70 -17.79 1.91
N SER A 51 5.44 -18.76 2.79
CA SER A 51 6.07 -18.87 4.12
C SER A 51 7.60 -18.90 4.03
N ALA A 52 8.16 -19.58 3.02
CA ALA A 52 9.59 -19.70 2.81
C ALA A 52 10.33 -18.36 2.71
N ALA A 53 9.65 -17.28 2.25
CA ALA A 53 10.26 -15.95 2.18
C ALA A 53 10.40 -15.28 3.56
N PHE A 54 9.68 -15.77 4.57
CA PHE A 54 9.67 -15.22 5.92
C PHE A 54 10.27 -16.15 6.97
N ASP A 55 10.63 -17.37 6.60
CA ASP A 55 11.20 -18.36 7.51
C ASP A 55 12.62 -17.96 7.96
N GLY A 56 12.80 -17.97 9.29
CA GLY A 56 14.06 -17.67 9.94
C GLY A 56 14.22 -16.22 10.41
N LEU A 57 14.85 -16.07 11.56
CA LEU A 57 15.06 -14.76 12.22
C LEU A 57 15.83 -13.75 11.35
N ARG A 58 16.71 -14.22 10.48
CA ARG A 58 17.49 -13.35 9.58
C ARG A 58 16.66 -12.75 8.44
N LYS A 59 15.63 -13.49 7.96
CA LYS A 59 14.83 -13.09 6.79
C LYS A 59 13.74 -12.08 7.17
N SER A 60 13.05 -12.29 8.30
CA SER A 60 11.95 -11.44 8.75
C SER A 60 12.31 -10.51 9.92
N TYR A 61 13.56 -10.54 10.39
CA TYR A 61 13.96 -9.85 11.63
C TYR A 61 13.07 -10.18 12.83
N GLY A 62 12.39 -11.35 12.81
CA GLY A 62 11.43 -11.75 13.84
C GLY A 62 10.14 -10.89 13.89
N LEU A 63 9.92 -10.04 12.89
CA LEU A 63 8.77 -9.14 12.85
C LEU A 63 7.49 -9.82 12.38
N PHE A 64 7.62 -10.89 11.57
CA PHE A 64 6.50 -11.61 10.98
C PHE A 64 6.41 -13.04 11.52
N LYS A 65 5.18 -13.51 11.74
CA LYS A 65 4.91 -14.89 12.16
C LYS A 65 3.65 -15.42 11.46
N GLY A 66 3.69 -16.69 11.04
CA GLY A 66 2.55 -17.38 10.46
C GLY A 66 2.13 -16.88 9.08
N VAL A 67 3.02 -16.15 8.37
CA VAL A 67 2.75 -15.76 6.98
C VAL A 67 2.58 -17.02 6.16
N ARG A 68 1.42 -17.16 5.50
CA ARG A 68 1.14 -18.20 4.54
C ARG A 68 1.06 -17.59 3.15
N SER A 69 0.12 -16.71 2.91
CA SER A 69 -0.13 -16.17 1.58
C SER A 69 0.41 -14.74 1.45
N LEU A 70 0.80 -14.37 0.23
CA LEU A 70 1.29 -13.04 -0.08
C LEU A 70 1.00 -12.62 -1.52
N LEU A 71 1.01 -11.32 -1.76
CA LEU A 71 1.07 -10.73 -3.08
C LEU A 71 2.51 -10.39 -3.41
N VAL A 72 3.00 -10.82 -4.56
CA VAL A 72 4.26 -10.40 -5.17
C VAL A 72 3.97 -9.17 -6.01
N MET A 73 4.58 -8.04 -5.66
CA MET A 73 4.37 -6.75 -6.32
C MET A 73 5.52 -6.47 -7.27
N ALA A 74 5.32 -6.75 -8.54
CA ALA A 74 6.33 -6.65 -9.59
C ALA A 74 5.78 -5.99 -10.86
N GLY A 75 6.68 -5.63 -11.76
CA GLY A 75 6.36 -5.12 -13.09
C GLY A 75 7.61 -4.91 -13.93
N LYS A 76 7.48 -4.30 -15.09
CA LYS A 76 8.59 -4.12 -16.04
C LYS A 76 9.62 -3.13 -15.51
N LYS A 77 10.91 -3.47 -15.60
CA LYS A 77 12.04 -2.63 -15.16
C LYS A 77 12.07 -1.26 -15.85
N GLU A 78 11.65 -1.22 -17.13
CA GLU A 78 11.66 0.01 -17.92
C GLU A 78 10.50 0.95 -17.61
N ASP A 79 9.52 0.54 -16.79
CA ASP A 79 8.40 1.41 -16.43
C ASP A 79 8.85 2.47 -15.43
N ALA A 80 9.01 3.69 -15.89
CA ALA A 80 9.44 4.83 -15.06
C ALA A 80 8.51 5.09 -13.86
N ASN A 81 7.25 4.64 -13.92
CA ASN A 81 6.26 4.79 -12.86
C ASN A 81 6.00 3.48 -12.10
N LEU A 82 6.85 2.46 -12.27
CA LEU A 82 6.66 1.14 -11.67
C LEU A 82 6.34 1.20 -10.17
N LYS A 83 7.17 1.89 -9.40
CA LYS A 83 7.02 1.94 -7.94
C LYS A 83 5.76 2.68 -7.51
N GLU A 84 5.41 3.77 -8.19
CA GLU A 84 4.15 4.50 -7.96
C GLU A 84 2.94 3.62 -8.26
N LYS A 85 2.92 2.95 -9.42
CA LYS A 85 1.85 2.01 -9.79
C LYS A 85 1.71 0.87 -8.79
N VAL A 86 2.83 0.27 -8.36
CA VAL A 86 2.84 -0.76 -7.32
C VAL A 86 2.18 -0.24 -6.03
N GLY A 87 2.55 0.95 -5.59
CA GLY A 87 1.93 1.59 -4.41
C GLY A 87 0.43 1.79 -4.59
N TYR A 88 0.03 2.34 -5.72
CA TYR A 88 -1.37 2.67 -6.02
C TYR A 88 -2.26 1.41 -6.10
N TYR A 89 -1.95 0.50 -7.01
CA TYR A 89 -2.77 -0.70 -7.24
C TYR A 89 -2.63 -1.73 -6.11
N GLY A 90 -1.47 -1.79 -5.48
CA GLY A 90 -1.26 -2.64 -4.31
C GLY A 90 -2.11 -2.19 -3.12
N GLU A 91 -2.25 -0.88 -2.88
CA GLU A 91 -3.12 -0.39 -1.80
C GLU A 91 -4.60 -0.64 -2.12
N LEU A 92 -5.03 -0.49 -3.38
CA LEU A 92 -6.38 -0.88 -3.77
C LEU A 92 -6.66 -2.36 -3.47
N LEU A 93 -5.71 -3.27 -3.75
CA LEU A 93 -5.83 -4.70 -3.40
C LEU A 93 -5.89 -4.91 -1.89
N VAL A 94 -5.07 -4.17 -1.13
CA VAL A 94 -5.13 -4.22 0.34
C VAL A 94 -6.50 -3.80 0.85
N LEU A 95 -7.08 -2.74 0.32
CA LEU A 95 -8.43 -2.29 0.73
C LEU A 95 -9.51 -3.31 0.35
N GLU A 96 -9.42 -3.97 -0.82
CA GLU A 96 -10.33 -5.08 -1.16
C GLU A 96 -10.17 -6.26 -0.20
N ALA A 97 -8.95 -6.60 0.19
CA ALA A 97 -8.69 -7.64 1.19
C ALA A 97 -9.35 -7.31 2.55
N ILE A 98 -9.21 -6.07 3.03
CA ILE A 98 -9.85 -5.62 4.27
C ILE A 98 -11.38 -5.74 4.19
N LYS A 99 -11.99 -5.46 3.05
CA LYS A 99 -13.44 -5.62 2.86
C LYS A 99 -13.90 -7.08 2.98
N MET A 100 -12.99 -8.01 2.73
CA MET A 100 -13.21 -9.46 2.84
C MET A 100 -12.77 -10.05 4.19
N ASP A 101 -12.54 -9.20 5.20
CA ASP A 101 -12.02 -9.58 6.53
C ASP A 101 -10.64 -10.27 6.48
N LEU A 102 -9.84 -9.93 5.49
CA LEU A 102 -8.43 -10.29 5.42
C LEU A 102 -7.57 -9.11 5.89
N GLU A 103 -6.42 -9.43 6.42
CA GLU A 103 -5.46 -8.45 6.91
C GLU A 103 -4.21 -8.45 6.03
N ALA A 104 -3.51 -7.32 5.97
CA ALA A 104 -2.33 -7.18 5.12
C ALA A 104 -1.22 -6.32 5.78
N CYS A 105 0.00 -6.42 5.23
CA CYS A 105 1.11 -5.56 5.61
C CYS A 105 2.06 -5.36 4.43
N TRP A 106 2.44 -4.12 4.15
CA TRP A 106 3.49 -3.80 3.19
C TRP A 106 4.86 -4.21 3.71
N VAL A 107 5.65 -4.91 2.89
CA VAL A 107 7.00 -5.41 3.25
C VAL A 107 7.98 -5.13 2.12
N GLY A 108 8.83 -4.13 2.31
CA GLY A 108 9.85 -3.74 1.32
C GLY A 108 11.18 -4.49 1.46
N GLY A 109 11.60 -4.82 2.68
CA GLY A 109 12.95 -5.31 2.94
C GLY A 109 13.10 -6.47 3.93
N SER A 110 12.08 -6.73 4.75
CA SER A 110 12.16 -7.78 5.80
C SER A 110 11.60 -9.13 5.31
N PHE A 111 12.06 -9.60 4.15
CA PHE A 111 11.76 -10.91 3.58
C PHE A 111 12.93 -11.37 2.68
N ASP A 112 12.98 -12.63 2.33
CA ASP A 112 13.98 -13.17 1.41
C ASP A 112 13.61 -12.88 -0.05
N ARG A 113 14.22 -11.86 -0.63
CA ARG A 113 13.99 -11.46 -2.04
C ARG A 113 14.48 -12.50 -3.06
N LYS A 114 15.31 -13.49 -2.63
CA LYS A 114 15.84 -14.56 -3.48
C LYS A 114 15.07 -15.87 -3.30
N SER A 115 13.97 -15.85 -2.55
CA SER A 115 13.13 -17.03 -2.37
C SER A 115 12.55 -17.48 -3.70
N ASP A 116 12.52 -18.78 -3.95
CA ASP A 116 11.99 -19.41 -5.19
C ASP A 116 10.49 -19.11 -5.41
N ILE A 117 9.80 -18.62 -4.38
CA ILE A 117 8.40 -18.18 -4.51
C ILE A 117 8.24 -16.90 -5.35
N VAL A 118 9.34 -16.18 -5.59
CA VAL A 118 9.33 -14.94 -6.38
C VAL A 118 9.80 -15.27 -7.80
N GLU A 119 8.90 -15.84 -8.59
CA GLU A 119 9.17 -16.09 -10.00
C GLU A 119 9.07 -14.78 -10.79
N LEU A 120 10.20 -14.30 -11.30
CA LEU A 120 10.27 -13.11 -12.16
C LEU A 120 10.90 -13.47 -13.49
N THR A 121 10.45 -12.82 -14.54
CA THR A 121 11.16 -12.82 -15.83
C THR A 121 12.36 -11.86 -15.78
N ASP A 122 13.28 -11.99 -16.72
CA ASP A 122 14.45 -11.10 -16.82
C ASP A 122 14.10 -9.62 -17.01
N SER A 123 12.92 -9.33 -17.54
CA SER A 123 12.41 -7.98 -17.78
C SER A 123 11.66 -7.39 -16.58
N GLU A 124 11.39 -8.18 -15.54
CA GLU A 124 10.63 -7.75 -14.36
C GLU A 124 11.52 -7.37 -13.17
N GLU A 125 11.04 -6.45 -12.38
CA GLU A 125 11.59 -6.04 -11.09
C GLU A 125 10.60 -6.32 -9.97
N LEU A 126 11.08 -6.99 -8.90
CA LEU A 126 10.35 -7.10 -7.64
C LEU A 126 10.47 -5.79 -6.86
N VAL A 127 9.36 -5.12 -6.63
CA VAL A 127 9.34 -3.92 -5.79
C VAL A 127 9.22 -4.31 -4.31
N CYS A 128 8.19 -5.06 -3.94
CA CYS A 128 7.92 -5.47 -2.58
C CYS A 128 6.99 -6.69 -2.55
N VAL A 129 6.66 -7.17 -1.35
CA VAL A 129 5.59 -8.16 -1.14
C VAL A 129 4.59 -7.64 -0.12
N ILE A 130 3.37 -8.19 -0.15
CA ILE A 130 2.31 -7.87 0.79
C ILE A 130 1.76 -9.20 1.34
N PRO A 131 2.23 -9.67 2.53
CA PRO A 131 1.55 -10.73 3.25
C PRO A 131 0.06 -10.41 3.43
N ILE A 132 -0.78 -11.40 3.17
CA ILE A 132 -2.23 -11.28 3.21
C ILE A 132 -2.84 -12.54 3.83
N GLY A 133 -3.84 -12.40 4.69
CA GLY A 133 -4.49 -13.55 5.32
C GLY A 133 -5.20 -13.20 6.62
N TYR A 134 -5.54 -14.22 7.39
CA TYR A 134 -6.20 -14.07 8.67
C TYR A 134 -5.19 -13.77 9.78
N THR A 135 -5.63 -13.02 10.78
CA THR A 135 -4.83 -12.71 11.97
C THR A 135 -5.66 -12.94 13.23
N GLU A 136 -4.99 -13.23 14.32
CA GLU A 136 -5.66 -13.22 15.64
C GLU A 136 -6.04 -11.77 16.05
N LYS A 137 -6.81 -11.65 17.14
CA LYS A 137 -7.04 -10.34 17.75
C LYS A 137 -5.70 -9.66 18.05
N LEU A 138 -5.65 -8.35 17.89
CA LEU A 138 -4.44 -7.54 18.14
C LEU A 138 -3.81 -7.93 19.47
N SER A 139 -2.59 -8.44 19.44
CA SER A 139 -1.80 -8.72 20.63
C SER A 139 -1.48 -7.43 21.38
N PHE A 140 -1.15 -7.54 22.67
CA PHE A 140 -0.74 -6.36 23.47
C PHE A 140 0.48 -5.65 22.84
N LYS A 141 1.44 -6.42 22.31
CA LYS A 141 2.62 -5.88 21.61
C LYS A 141 2.23 -5.12 20.34
N GLU A 142 1.32 -5.67 19.53
CA GLU A 142 0.83 -4.98 18.33
C GLU A 142 0.08 -3.70 18.67
N LYS A 143 -0.74 -3.72 19.74
CA LYS A 143 -1.42 -2.51 20.26
C LYS A 143 -0.42 -1.43 20.69
N MET A 144 0.63 -1.81 21.40
CA MET A 144 1.70 -0.87 21.79
C MET A 144 2.42 -0.28 20.57
N VAL A 145 2.87 -1.13 19.65
CA VAL A 145 3.51 -0.67 18.40
C VAL A 145 2.56 0.24 17.62
N HIS A 146 1.28 -0.13 17.55
CA HIS A 146 0.26 0.68 16.89
C HIS A 146 0.10 2.05 17.55
N GLN A 147 0.02 2.13 18.86
CA GLN A 147 -0.07 3.40 19.59
C GLN A 147 1.19 4.26 19.42
N MET A 148 2.37 3.63 19.38
CA MET A 148 3.64 4.36 19.18
C MET A 148 3.77 4.91 17.74
N VAL A 149 3.22 4.23 16.74
CA VAL A 149 3.33 4.59 15.34
C VAL A 149 2.11 5.39 14.86
N ALA A 150 0.88 4.94 15.16
CA ALA A 150 -0.35 5.59 14.70
C ALA A 150 -0.60 6.96 15.35
N GLY A 151 -0.09 7.20 16.55
CA GLY A 151 -0.19 8.51 17.21
C GLY A 151 0.66 9.62 16.56
N LYS A 152 1.37 9.32 15.47
CA LYS A 152 2.32 10.23 14.83
C LYS A 152 2.00 10.51 13.36
N SER A 153 0.72 10.64 13.01
CA SER A 153 0.39 11.12 11.67
C SER A 153 0.94 12.53 11.46
N LYS A 154 1.54 12.76 10.29
CA LYS A 154 2.06 14.07 9.90
C LYS A 154 0.91 15.09 9.89
N PRO A 155 1.05 16.25 10.55
CA PRO A 155 0.03 17.29 10.50
C PRO A 155 -0.22 17.74 9.06
N ILE A 156 -1.47 18.08 8.73
CA ILE A 156 -1.86 18.50 7.38
C ILE A 156 -1.06 19.70 6.91
N GLU A 157 -0.75 20.64 7.82
CA GLU A 157 0.04 21.85 7.56
C GLU A 157 1.48 21.53 7.11
N LYS A 158 1.96 20.31 7.41
CA LYS A 158 3.27 19.82 6.94
C LYS A 158 3.19 19.00 5.66
N MET A 159 1.97 18.66 5.22
CA MET A 159 1.71 17.89 4.00
C MET A 159 1.20 18.76 2.85
N LEU A 160 0.65 19.94 3.16
CA LEU A 160 0.01 20.83 2.19
C LEU A 160 0.69 22.20 2.18
N VAL A 161 1.02 22.64 0.98
CA VAL A 161 1.32 24.06 0.68
C VAL A 161 0.12 24.64 -0.07
N SER A 162 -0.50 25.69 0.47
CA SER A 162 -1.66 26.33 -0.15
C SER A 162 -1.60 27.85 0.10
N ASP A 163 -1.97 28.62 -0.90
CA ASP A 163 -2.10 30.07 -0.83
C ASP A 163 -3.53 30.55 -0.52
N VAL A 164 -4.46 29.61 -0.43
CA VAL A 164 -5.87 29.87 -0.16
C VAL A 164 -6.41 28.94 0.93
N LYS A 165 -7.60 29.25 1.45
CA LYS A 165 -8.30 28.38 2.39
C LYS A 165 -8.56 27.01 1.78
N THR A 166 -8.15 25.94 2.46
CA THR A 166 -8.29 24.57 2.01
C THR A 166 -9.76 24.19 1.81
N PRO A 167 -10.19 23.81 0.59
CA PRO A 167 -11.56 23.34 0.34
C PRO A 167 -11.85 22.04 1.10
N ARG A 168 -13.13 21.76 1.37
CA ARG A 168 -13.55 20.57 2.14
C ARG A 168 -13.07 19.27 1.49
N TRP A 169 -13.25 19.11 0.18
CA TRP A 169 -12.84 17.88 -0.54
C TRP A 169 -11.35 17.61 -0.43
N LEU A 170 -10.51 18.67 -0.48
CA LEU A 170 -9.06 18.57 -0.32
C LEU A 170 -8.70 18.16 1.11
N LEU A 171 -9.39 18.72 2.10
CA LEU A 171 -9.19 18.35 3.51
C LEU A 171 -9.56 16.88 3.76
N GLU A 172 -10.68 16.38 3.20
CA GLU A 172 -11.06 14.98 3.32
C GLU A 172 -10.04 14.05 2.64
N GLY A 173 -9.55 14.42 1.45
CA GLY A 173 -8.45 13.69 0.79
C GLY A 173 -7.19 13.60 1.67
N LEU A 174 -6.74 14.71 2.25
CA LEU A 174 -5.57 14.74 3.12
C LEU A 174 -5.76 13.93 4.41
N LYS A 175 -6.95 13.92 5.00
CA LYS A 175 -7.29 13.08 6.15
C LYS A 175 -7.19 11.58 5.81
N ALA A 176 -7.59 11.19 4.60
CA ALA A 176 -7.40 9.81 4.14
C ALA A 176 -5.91 9.48 3.97
N VAL A 177 -5.12 10.40 3.40
CA VAL A 177 -3.65 10.24 3.29
C VAL A 177 -2.97 10.10 4.65
N GLN A 178 -3.44 10.77 5.70
CA GLN A 178 -2.91 10.58 7.05
C GLN A 178 -3.05 9.15 7.59
N LYS A 179 -3.97 8.35 7.02
CA LYS A 179 -4.21 6.93 7.36
C LYS A 179 -3.47 5.98 6.43
N ALA A 180 -2.90 6.48 5.33
CA ALA A 180 -2.14 5.70 4.38
C ALA A 180 -0.88 5.11 5.04
N PRO A 181 -0.57 3.82 4.80
CA PRO A 181 0.69 3.26 5.27
C PRO A 181 1.86 3.88 4.50
N SER A 182 3.00 3.97 5.16
CA SER A 182 4.27 4.35 4.53
C SER A 182 5.44 3.65 5.19
N ALA A 183 6.56 3.55 4.50
CA ALA A 183 7.77 2.95 5.03
C ALA A 183 8.19 3.69 6.31
N VAL A 184 8.37 2.93 7.41
CA VAL A 184 8.66 3.44 8.76
C VAL A 184 7.77 4.61 9.21
N ASN A 185 6.56 4.71 8.65
CA ASN A 185 5.61 5.81 8.87
C ASN A 185 6.17 7.20 8.52
N HIS A 186 7.02 7.27 7.49
CA HIS A 186 7.70 8.51 7.10
C HIS A 186 6.75 9.56 6.49
N GLN A 187 5.66 9.13 5.81
CA GLN A 187 4.67 9.99 5.17
C GLN A 187 5.31 11.09 4.30
N PRO A 188 6.08 10.71 3.25
CA PRO A 188 6.95 11.65 2.55
C PRO A 188 6.23 12.59 1.60
N VAL A 189 4.96 12.30 1.26
CA VAL A 189 4.22 12.98 0.18
C VAL A 189 3.85 14.41 0.56
N LEU A 190 4.05 15.32 -0.40
CA LEU A 190 3.68 16.73 -0.32
C LEU A 190 2.59 17.04 -1.35
N PHE A 191 1.67 17.89 -0.96
CA PHE A 191 0.59 18.39 -1.80
C PHE A 191 0.73 19.90 -1.95
N GLU A 192 0.53 20.41 -3.15
CA GLU A 192 0.52 21.83 -3.44
C GLU A 192 -0.82 22.21 -4.10
N PHE A 193 -1.53 23.14 -3.49
CA PHE A 193 -2.79 23.67 -4.02
C PHE A 193 -2.67 25.16 -4.29
N ARG A 194 -2.53 25.51 -5.56
CA ARG A 194 -2.41 26.90 -6.04
C ARG A 194 -3.26 27.10 -7.29
N ASP A 195 -3.83 28.29 -7.42
CA ASP A 195 -4.65 28.68 -8.57
C ASP A 195 -5.78 27.67 -8.89
N GLY A 196 -6.32 27.03 -7.86
CA GLY A 196 -7.36 26.01 -8.01
C GLY A 196 -6.86 24.63 -8.50
N VAL A 197 -5.55 24.47 -8.70
CA VAL A 197 -4.92 23.22 -9.14
C VAL A 197 -4.22 22.55 -7.96
N LEU A 198 -4.56 21.27 -7.72
CA LEU A 198 -3.86 20.42 -6.76
C LEU A 198 -2.84 19.55 -7.48
N LYS A 199 -1.63 19.50 -6.94
CA LYS A 199 -0.56 18.59 -7.35
C LYS A 199 -0.06 17.80 -6.16
N ALA A 200 0.44 16.59 -6.43
CA ALA A 200 1.13 15.78 -5.43
C ALA A 200 2.56 15.50 -5.89
N SER A 201 3.50 15.47 -4.94
CA SER A 201 4.91 15.21 -5.22
C SER A 201 5.59 14.46 -4.08
N VAL A 202 6.70 13.81 -4.41
CA VAL A 202 7.57 13.14 -3.45
C VAL A 202 9.01 13.21 -3.95
N GLU A 203 9.97 13.28 -3.03
CA GLU A 203 11.38 13.09 -3.34
C GLU A 203 11.66 11.58 -3.53
N ASP A 204 12.29 11.21 -4.63
CA ASP A 204 12.73 9.82 -4.84
C ASP A 204 13.97 9.54 -3.99
N ASP A 205 13.80 8.76 -2.93
CA ASP A 205 14.90 8.32 -2.05
C ASP A 205 15.64 7.06 -2.57
N GLY A 206 15.28 6.60 -3.78
CA GLY A 206 15.79 5.35 -4.37
C GLY A 206 15.26 4.10 -3.69
N LYS A 207 14.39 4.21 -2.67
CA LYS A 207 13.84 3.09 -1.89
C LYS A 207 12.34 2.97 -2.04
N PHE A 208 11.58 3.54 -1.10
CA PHE A 208 10.13 3.30 -0.97
C PHE A 208 9.27 4.55 -1.12
N ASN A 209 9.85 5.76 -1.19
CA ASN A 209 9.07 7.00 -1.27
C ASN A 209 8.12 7.02 -2.47
N LEU A 210 8.52 6.47 -3.63
CA LEU A 210 7.63 6.36 -4.79
C LEU A 210 6.50 5.34 -4.59
N VAL A 211 6.72 4.26 -3.81
CA VAL A 211 5.65 3.34 -3.41
C VAL A 211 4.67 4.05 -2.47
N ASP A 212 5.19 4.72 -1.44
CA ASP A 212 4.39 5.52 -0.50
C ASP A 212 3.59 6.61 -1.21
N PHE A 213 4.13 7.16 -2.30
CA PHE A 213 3.46 8.13 -3.16
C PHE A 213 2.22 7.54 -3.85
N GLY A 214 2.35 6.36 -4.45
CA GLY A 214 1.23 5.64 -5.05
C GLY A 214 0.14 5.31 -4.03
N ILE A 215 0.53 4.83 -2.84
CA ILE A 215 -0.38 4.56 -1.73
C ILE A 215 -1.12 5.84 -1.30
N ALA A 216 -0.41 6.95 -1.14
CA ALA A 216 -1.03 8.22 -0.74
C ALA A 216 -2.01 8.76 -1.80
N LYS A 217 -1.66 8.63 -3.10
CA LYS A 217 -2.57 9.00 -4.20
C LYS A 217 -3.86 8.19 -4.16
N SER A 218 -3.81 6.86 -3.99
CA SER A 218 -5.01 6.02 -3.93
C SER A 218 -5.93 6.42 -2.78
N HIS A 219 -5.39 6.67 -1.59
CA HIS A 219 -6.17 7.15 -0.44
C HIS A 219 -6.80 8.52 -0.70
N PHE A 220 -6.02 9.46 -1.27
CA PHE A 220 -6.52 10.79 -1.60
C PHE A 220 -7.66 10.71 -2.62
N GLU A 221 -7.50 9.95 -3.70
CA GLU A 221 -8.48 9.82 -4.79
C GLU A 221 -9.81 9.25 -4.32
N ILE A 222 -9.76 8.25 -3.43
CA ILE A 222 -10.97 7.65 -2.83
C ILE A 222 -11.77 8.71 -2.05
N ALA A 223 -11.11 9.55 -1.26
CA ALA A 223 -11.79 10.54 -0.42
C ALA A 223 -12.07 11.86 -1.15
N GLY A 224 -11.18 12.28 -2.03
CA GLY A 224 -11.26 13.50 -2.81
C GLY A 224 -12.17 13.41 -4.04
N GLN A 225 -12.57 12.18 -4.43
CA GLN A 225 -13.41 11.89 -5.59
C GLN A 225 -12.83 12.44 -6.90
N GLY A 226 -11.69 11.92 -7.29
CA GLY A 226 -11.00 12.31 -8.51
C GLY A 226 -9.80 11.41 -8.80
N ARG A 227 -8.94 11.84 -9.71
CA ARG A 227 -7.74 11.10 -10.08
C ARG A 227 -6.54 12.03 -10.26
N PHE A 228 -5.35 11.57 -9.88
CA PHE A 228 -4.10 12.22 -10.22
C PHE A 228 -3.59 11.76 -11.59
N GLU A 229 -3.02 12.67 -12.33
CA GLU A 229 -2.12 12.32 -13.43
C GLU A 229 -0.92 11.52 -12.88
N PRO A 230 -0.37 10.55 -13.65
CA PRO A 230 0.80 9.77 -13.23
C PRO A 230 2.04 10.65 -12.98
N GLY A 231 2.91 10.18 -12.12
CA GLY A 231 4.21 10.79 -11.82
C GLY A 231 4.17 11.96 -10.86
N ASN A 232 5.36 12.46 -10.55
CA ASN A 232 5.56 13.64 -9.70
C ASN A 232 4.94 14.90 -10.33
N ASN A 233 4.33 15.72 -9.48
CA ASN A 233 3.61 16.94 -9.87
C ASN A 233 2.41 16.71 -10.80
N GLY A 234 1.95 15.47 -10.93
CA GLY A 234 0.69 15.15 -11.60
C GLY A 234 -0.48 15.92 -10.97
N LYS A 235 -1.33 16.48 -11.82
CA LYS A 235 -2.49 17.27 -11.39
C LYS A 235 -3.62 16.35 -10.93
N PHE A 236 -4.35 16.78 -9.92
CA PHE A 236 -5.59 16.13 -9.51
C PHE A 236 -6.75 16.64 -10.36
N ILE A 237 -7.46 15.72 -10.99
CA ILE A 237 -8.65 15.96 -11.79
C ILE A 237 -9.84 15.47 -10.96
N LYS A 238 -10.64 16.40 -10.47
CA LYS A 238 -11.85 16.10 -9.72
C LYS A 238 -12.94 15.58 -10.68
N LEU A 239 -13.64 14.49 -10.27
CA LEU A 239 -14.77 13.91 -10.99
C LEU A 239 -16.09 14.62 -10.61
#